data_2b7ddc359dfdc968fcbed2af2f622c4d
#
_entry.id   2b7ddc359dfdc968fcbed2af2f622c4d
#
_cell.length_a   1.000
_cell.length_b   1.000
_cell.length_c   1.000
_cell.angle_alpha   90.00
_cell.angle_beta   90.00
_cell.angle_gamma   90.00
#
_symmetry.space_group_name_H-M   'P 1'
#
loop_
_entity.id
_entity.type
_entity.pdbx_description
1 polymer ?
#
loop_
_entity_poly.entity_id
_entity_poly.type
_entity_poly.pdbx_seq_one_letter_code
_entity_poly.pdbx_strand_id
1 'polypeptide(L)'
;EEIRKEINGINDEMLKLFIKRMELSAQVSRYKKANGLPTLDRKREEAILQNVVDSTPERYRPYALEFFKEMMKLSRDYQDSLK
;
A
#
# COMPACT_ATOMS: atom_id res chain seq x y z
N GLU A 1 11.87 -17.24 -20.74
CA GLU A 1 11.56 -16.38 -21.87
C GLU A 1 11.61 -14.91 -21.47
N GLU A 2 11.67 -14.01 -22.43
CA GLU A 2 11.88 -12.58 -22.20
C GLU A 2 10.73 -11.93 -21.41
N ILE A 3 9.48 -12.28 -21.73
CA ILE A 3 8.32 -11.69 -21.05
C ILE A 3 8.32 -12.03 -19.55
N ARG A 4 8.61 -13.28 -19.23
CA ARG A 4 8.67 -13.69 -17.81
C ARG A 4 9.85 -13.09 -17.07
N LYS A 5 10.97 -12.89 -17.75
CA LYS A 5 12.13 -12.19 -17.17
C LYS A 5 11.75 -10.75 -16.81
N GLU A 6 11.04 -10.08 -17.72
CA GLU A 6 10.57 -8.72 -17.46
C GLU A 6 9.62 -8.68 -16.27
N ILE A 7 8.68 -9.62 -16.20
CA ILE A 7 7.74 -9.72 -15.07
C ILE A 7 8.50 -9.99 -13.77
N ASN A 8 9.50 -10.87 -13.80
CA ASN A 8 10.32 -11.16 -12.61
C ASN A 8 11.04 -9.89 -12.13
N GLY A 9 11.57 -9.07 -13.04
CA GLY A 9 12.19 -7.80 -12.70
C GLY A 9 11.21 -6.84 -12.03
N ILE A 10 9.98 -6.77 -12.55
CA ILE A 10 8.91 -5.95 -11.97
C ILE A 10 8.56 -6.47 -10.57
N ASN A 11 8.43 -7.79 -10.41
CA ASN A 11 8.14 -8.39 -9.11
C ASN A 11 9.20 -8.04 -8.08
N ASP A 12 10.48 -8.05 -8.47
CA ASP A 12 11.59 -7.70 -7.58
C ASP A 12 11.48 -6.23 -7.14
N GLU A 13 11.18 -5.34 -8.06
CA GLU A 13 10.99 -3.91 -7.74
C GLU A 13 9.76 -3.70 -6.86
N MET A 14 8.66 -4.37 -7.16
CA MET A 14 7.45 -4.27 -6.34
C MET A 14 7.72 -4.74 -4.91
N LEU A 15 8.46 -5.84 -4.76
CA LEU A 15 8.79 -6.37 -3.43
C LEU A 15 9.64 -5.37 -2.63
N LYS A 16 10.63 -4.77 -3.26
CA LYS A 16 11.46 -3.73 -2.62
C LYS A 16 10.62 -2.55 -2.16
N LEU A 17 9.73 -2.06 -3.03
CA LEU A 17 8.86 -0.94 -2.71
C LEU A 17 7.86 -1.30 -1.62
N PHE A 18 7.33 -2.52 -1.65
CA PHE A 18 6.42 -3.01 -0.62
C PHE A 18 7.10 -3.04 0.74
N ILE A 19 8.30 -3.60 0.83
CA ILE A 19 9.07 -3.66 2.08
C ILE A 19 9.33 -2.26 2.62
N LYS A 20 9.78 -1.34 1.75
CA LYS A 20 10.02 0.05 2.14
C LYS A 20 8.75 0.71 2.67
N ARG A 21 7.63 0.48 1.99
CA ARG A 21 6.34 1.02 2.42
C ARG A 21 5.92 0.46 3.78
N MET A 22 6.17 -0.82 4.03
CA MET A 22 5.88 -1.43 5.33
C MET A 22 6.77 -0.85 6.44
N GLU A 23 8.04 -0.59 6.16
CA GLU A 23 8.94 0.06 7.12
C GLU A 23 8.45 1.47 7.47
N LEU A 24 7.99 2.23 6.48
CA LEU A 24 7.42 3.55 6.71
C LEU A 24 6.10 3.47 7.46
N SER A 25 5.30 2.44 7.21
CA SER A 25 4.05 2.19 7.96
C SER A 25 4.34 1.94 9.44
N ALA A 26 5.45 1.27 9.75
CA ALA A 26 5.87 1.07 11.15
C ALA A 26 6.18 2.41 11.82
N GLN A 27 6.82 3.35 11.09
CA GLN A 27 7.10 4.69 11.61
C GLN A 27 5.81 5.48 11.86
N VAL A 28 4.86 5.40 10.93
CA VAL A 28 3.53 6.03 11.08
C VAL A 28 2.81 5.44 12.29
N SER A 29 2.90 4.13 12.49
CA SER A 29 2.29 3.46 13.65
C SER A 29 2.84 4.01 14.96
N ARG A 30 4.15 4.20 15.05
CA ARG A 30 4.77 4.79 16.26
C ARG A 30 4.25 6.20 16.53
N TYR A 31 4.15 7.02 15.49
CA TYR A 31 3.61 8.37 15.60
C TYR A 31 2.15 8.35 16.08
N LYS A 32 1.32 7.51 15.48
CA LYS A 32 -0.09 7.39 15.84
C LYS A 32 -0.26 6.93 17.29
N LYS A 33 0.53 5.95 17.72
CA LYS A 33 0.51 5.44 19.08
C LYS A 33 0.89 6.52 20.08
N ALA A 34 1.95 7.27 19.79
CA ALA A 34 2.41 8.35 20.65
C ALA A 34 1.39 9.48 20.78
N ASN A 35 0.54 9.68 19.78
CA ASN A 35 -0.46 10.75 19.76
C ASN A 35 -1.89 10.27 19.99
N GLY A 36 -2.07 9.00 20.38
CA GLY A 36 -3.39 8.44 20.66
C GLY A 36 -4.31 8.35 19.46
N LEU A 37 -3.74 8.20 18.26
CA LEU A 37 -4.50 8.13 17.01
C LEU A 37 -4.79 6.69 16.61
N PRO A 38 -5.94 6.41 15.96
CA PRO A 38 -6.27 5.07 15.51
C PRO A 38 -5.44 4.68 14.28
N THR A 39 -5.26 3.37 14.06
CA THR A 39 -4.56 2.83 12.89
C THR A 39 -5.26 3.22 11.60
N LEU A 40 -6.60 3.09 11.55
CA LEU A 40 -7.37 3.42 10.37
C LEU A 40 -7.51 4.93 10.21
N ASP A 41 -7.11 5.43 9.06
CA ASP A 41 -7.30 6.82 8.65
C ASP A 41 -8.10 6.81 7.36
N ARG A 42 -9.43 6.94 7.47
CA ARG A 42 -10.35 6.88 6.33
C ARG A 42 -10.08 7.95 5.29
N LYS A 43 -9.83 9.19 5.72
CA LYS A 43 -9.54 10.29 4.80
C LYS A 43 -8.30 10.02 3.98
N ARG A 44 -7.27 9.52 4.62
CA ARG A 44 -6.01 9.18 3.95
C ARG A 44 -6.21 8.07 2.94
N GLU A 45 -6.93 7.01 3.31
CA GLU A 45 -7.18 5.87 2.42
C GLU A 45 -8.05 6.28 1.24
N GLU A 46 -9.08 7.09 1.47
CA GLU A 46 -9.91 7.61 0.38
C GLU A 46 -9.09 8.45 -0.60
N ALA A 47 -8.20 9.29 -0.10
CA ALA A 47 -7.31 10.11 -0.93
C ALA A 47 -6.37 9.24 -1.78
N ILE A 48 -5.85 8.17 -1.20
CA ILE A 48 -5.00 7.21 -1.93
C ILE A 48 -5.80 6.55 -3.07
N LEU A 49 -7.00 6.07 -2.78
CA LEU A 49 -7.85 5.43 -3.79
C LEU A 49 -8.26 6.41 -4.89
N GLN A 50 -8.56 7.66 -4.54
CA GLN A 50 -8.85 8.68 -5.53
C GLN A 50 -7.66 8.93 -6.45
N ASN A 51 -6.46 8.99 -5.89
CA ASN A 51 -5.24 9.12 -6.68
C ASN A 51 -5.04 7.93 -7.62
N VAL A 52 -5.36 6.72 -7.17
CA VAL A 52 -5.30 5.52 -8.01
C VAL A 52 -6.25 5.67 -9.20
N VAL A 53 -7.49 6.09 -8.96
CA VAL A 53 -8.47 6.34 -10.03
C VAL A 53 -7.93 7.35 -11.03
N ASP A 54 -7.42 8.48 -10.53
CA ASP A 54 -6.96 9.59 -11.37
C ASP A 54 -5.70 9.24 -12.18
N SER A 55 -4.88 8.33 -11.68
CA SER A 55 -3.58 7.98 -12.27
C SER A 55 -3.60 6.70 -13.09
N THR A 56 -4.74 6.00 -13.16
CA THR A 56 -4.81 4.67 -13.79
C THR A 56 -5.73 4.68 -15.00
N PRO A 57 -5.27 4.15 -16.16
CA PRO A 57 -6.15 3.97 -17.31
C PRO A 57 -7.38 3.14 -16.93
N GLU A 58 -8.51 3.48 -17.51
CA GLU A 58 -9.81 2.89 -17.17
C GLU A 58 -9.79 1.37 -17.13
N ARG A 59 -9.17 0.74 -18.11
CA ARG A 59 -9.13 -0.73 -18.22
C ARG A 59 -8.44 -1.45 -17.07
N TYR A 60 -7.51 -0.76 -16.38
CA TYR A 60 -6.79 -1.33 -15.23
C TYR A 60 -7.35 -0.87 -13.89
N ARG A 61 -8.24 0.11 -13.90
CA ARG A 61 -8.69 0.80 -12.70
C ARG A 61 -9.30 -0.13 -11.64
N PRO A 62 -10.22 -1.05 -12.00
CA PRO A 62 -10.78 -1.94 -10.97
C PRO A 62 -9.73 -2.83 -10.32
N TYR A 63 -8.75 -3.28 -11.08
CA TYR A 63 -7.67 -4.13 -10.55
C TYR A 63 -6.72 -3.33 -9.67
N ALA A 64 -6.36 -2.13 -10.09
CA ALA A 64 -5.51 -1.24 -9.31
C ALA A 64 -6.17 -0.87 -7.98
N LEU A 65 -7.49 -0.63 -7.97
CA LEU A 65 -8.23 -0.34 -6.75
C LEU A 65 -8.18 -1.51 -5.78
N GLU A 66 -8.43 -2.73 -6.26
CA GLU A 66 -8.36 -3.92 -5.41
C GLU A 66 -6.96 -4.15 -4.86
N PHE A 67 -5.95 -3.95 -5.69
CA PHE A 67 -4.55 -4.06 -5.28
C PHE A 67 -4.23 -3.10 -4.13
N PHE A 68 -4.59 -1.83 -4.26
CA PHE A 68 -4.32 -0.83 -3.24
C PHE A 68 -5.15 -1.03 -1.98
N LYS A 69 -6.40 -1.49 -2.10
CA LYS A 69 -7.23 -1.84 -0.94
C LYS A 69 -6.58 -2.95 -0.12
N GLU A 70 -6.12 -4.01 -0.78
CA GLU A 70 -5.46 -5.12 -0.10
C GLU A 70 -4.16 -4.66 0.55
N MET A 71 -3.36 -3.89 -0.16
CA MET A 71 -2.10 -3.36 0.36
C MET A 71 -2.33 -2.50 1.61
N MET A 72 -3.35 -1.65 1.60
CA MET A 72 -3.67 -0.82 2.75
C MET A 72 -4.18 -1.66 3.93
N LYS A 73 -4.95 -2.71 3.65
CA LYS A 73 -5.38 -3.66 4.68
C LYS A 73 -4.18 -4.34 5.34
N LEU A 74 -3.25 -4.84 4.52
CA LEU A 74 -2.03 -5.47 5.03
C LEU A 74 -1.20 -4.51 5.85
N SER A 75 -1.13 -3.25 5.45
CA SER A 75 -0.45 -2.19 6.19
C SER A 75 -1.09 -1.98 7.56
N ARG A 76 -2.42 -1.93 7.64
CA ARG A 76 -3.13 -1.81 8.92
C ARG A 76 -2.88 -3.04 9.80
N ASP A 77 -2.97 -4.23 9.23
CA ASP A 77 -2.72 -5.47 9.96
C ASP A 77 -1.33 -5.48 10.58
N TYR A 78 -0.33 -5.06 9.81
CA TYR A 78 1.04 -4.96 10.28
C TYR A 78 1.17 -3.92 11.42
N GLN A 79 0.60 -2.73 11.23
CA GLN A 79 0.61 -1.68 12.26
C GLN A 79 -0.05 -2.17 13.55
N ASP A 80 -1.16 -2.87 13.46
CA ASP A 80 -1.85 -3.44 14.62
C ASP A 80 -1.00 -4.49 15.33
N SER A 81 -0.19 -5.25 14.60
CA SER A 81 0.70 -6.26 15.17
C SER A 81 1.84 -5.64 15.99
N LEU A 82 2.11 -4.36 15.81
CA LEU A 82 3.19 -3.64 16.50
C LEU A 82 2.75 -2.98 17.81
N LYS A 83 1.51 -3.13 18.20
CA LYS A 83 0.96 -2.53 19.43
C LYS A 83 1.39 -3.25 20.71
#